data_3d92c6f93ed02e07ed09487b0c3004be
#
_entry.id   3d92c6f93ed02e07ed09487b0c3004be
#
_cell.length_a   1.000
_cell.length_b   1.000
_cell.length_c   1.000
_cell.angle_alpha   90.00
_cell.angle_beta   90.00
_cell.angle_gamma   90.00
#
_symmetry.space_group_name_H-M   'P 1'
#
loop_
_entity.id
_entity.type
_entity.pdbx_description
1 polymer ?
#
loop_
_entity_poly.entity_id
_entity_poly.type
_entity_poly.pdbx_seq_one_letter_code
_entity_poly.pdbx_strand_id
1 'polypeptide(L)'
;MEKEIVRFFARAEGRVQGVGFRFFVQQNAAELGLVGWVRNMEDGSVTMEVQGAAAAVEALWNRIWQGNGFIRVSGLETAAREATAGEPDFAIRY
;
A
#
# COMPACT_ATOMS: atom_id res chain seq x y z
N MET A 1 2.18 21.05 -15.56
CA MET A 1 2.75 20.90 -14.22
C MET A 1 3.15 19.45 -14.00
N GLU A 2 4.37 19.26 -13.55
CA GLU A 2 4.82 17.94 -13.20
C GLU A 2 4.16 17.50 -11.90
N LYS A 3 3.73 16.23 -11.85
CA LYS A 3 3.23 15.65 -10.62
C LYS A 3 4.42 15.24 -9.77
N GLU A 4 4.40 15.63 -8.52
CA GLU A 4 5.39 15.19 -7.56
C GLU A 4 5.24 13.69 -7.32
N ILE A 5 6.34 12.96 -7.43
CA ILE A 5 6.39 11.52 -7.13
C ILE A 5 6.91 11.36 -5.71
N VAL A 6 6.14 10.65 -4.90
CA VAL A 6 6.48 10.38 -3.51
C VAL A 6 6.56 8.88 -3.28
N ARG A 7 7.30 8.48 -2.24
CA ARG A 7 7.34 7.09 -1.78
C ARG A 7 7.12 7.05 -0.28
N PHE A 8 6.28 6.12 0.16
CA PHE A 8 6.00 5.91 1.58
C PHE A 8 6.12 4.45 1.94
N PHE A 9 6.69 4.20 3.10
CA PHE A 9 6.55 2.94 3.80
C PHE A 9 5.25 3.01 4.62
N ALA A 10 4.51 1.91 4.69
CA ALA A 10 3.34 1.82 5.56
C ALA A 10 3.27 0.46 6.24
N ARG A 11 2.75 0.46 7.46
CA ARG A 11 2.49 -0.73 8.24
C ARG A 11 1.02 -0.73 8.66
N ALA A 12 0.29 -1.74 8.22
CA ALA A 12 -1.14 -1.89 8.51
C ALA A 12 -1.34 -2.95 9.58
N GLU A 13 -2.20 -2.65 10.54
CA GLU A 13 -2.60 -3.57 11.61
C GLU A 13 -4.11 -3.74 11.58
N GLY A 14 -4.57 -4.84 12.16
CA GLY A 14 -5.98 -5.17 12.24
C GLY A 14 -6.26 -6.51 11.58
N ARG A 15 -7.44 -6.63 10.95
CA ARG A 15 -7.80 -7.84 10.21
C ARG A 15 -7.29 -7.71 8.78
N VAL A 16 -6.00 -7.99 8.61
CA VAL A 16 -5.27 -7.74 7.35
C VAL A 16 -4.57 -8.98 6.79
N GLN A 17 -4.43 -10.06 7.58
CA GLN A 17 -3.89 -11.32 7.07
C GLN A 17 -5.00 -12.36 6.98
N GLY A 18 -4.92 -13.24 5.97
CA GLY A 18 -5.91 -14.28 5.77
C GLY A 18 -7.25 -13.80 5.19
N VAL A 19 -7.32 -12.56 4.72
CA VAL A 19 -8.54 -11.95 4.20
C VAL A 19 -8.37 -11.33 2.81
N GLY A 20 -7.25 -11.66 2.12
CA GLY A 20 -6.97 -11.15 0.78
C GLY A 20 -6.48 -9.70 0.76
N PHE A 21 -5.91 -9.22 1.85
CA PHE A 21 -5.48 -7.82 1.96
C PHE A 21 -4.37 -7.46 0.97
N ARG A 22 -3.35 -8.33 0.82
CA ARG A 22 -2.26 -8.06 -0.12
C ARG A 22 -2.78 -7.92 -1.55
N PHE A 23 -3.70 -8.78 -1.95
CA PHE A 23 -4.33 -8.72 -3.26
C PHE A 23 -5.16 -7.43 -3.41
N PHE A 24 -5.91 -7.07 -2.38
CA PHE A 24 -6.69 -5.84 -2.34
C PHE A 24 -5.78 -4.61 -2.55
N VAL A 25 -4.66 -4.54 -1.83
CA VAL A 25 -3.70 -3.44 -1.96
C VAL A 25 -3.11 -3.42 -3.37
N GLN A 26 -2.68 -4.56 -3.88
CA GLN A 26 -2.09 -4.65 -5.22
C GLN A 26 -3.06 -4.16 -6.29
N GLN A 27 -4.31 -4.60 -6.26
CA GLN A 27 -5.29 -4.20 -7.24
C GLN A 27 -5.58 -2.69 -7.18
N ASN A 28 -5.76 -2.16 -5.99
CA ASN A 28 -6.04 -0.74 -5.82
C ASN A 28 -4.83 0.11 -6.23
N ALA A 29 -3.63 -0.32 -5.88
CA ALA A 29 -2.41 0.38 -6.27
C ALA A 29 -2.25 0.41 -7.80
N ALA A 30 -2.51 -0.72 -8.46
CA ALA A 30 -2.44 -0.80 -9.92
C ALA A 30 -3.45 0.14 -10.59
N GLU A 31 -4.68 0.19 -10.11
CA GLU A 31 -5.69 1.12 -10.62
C GLU A 31 -5.26 2.58 -10.48
N LEU A 32 -4.54 2.89 -9.42
CA LEU A 32 -4.08 4.25 -9.14
C LEU A 32 -2.74 4.58 -9.80
N GLY A 33 -2.17 3.64 -10.56
CA GLY A 33 -0.89 3.86 -11.23
C GLY A 33 0.32 3.87 -10.30
N LEU A 34 0.19 3.20 -9.14
CA LEU A 34 1.27 3.14 -8.15
C LEU A 34 2.16 1.93 -8.37
N VAL A 35 3.42 2.06 -7.98
CA VAL A 35 4.38 0.96 -7.95
C VAL A 35 4.83 0.71 -6.51
N GLY A 36 5.43 -0.44 -6.26
CA GLY A 36 5.88 -0.79 -4.92
C GLY A 36 5.68 -2.27 -4.62
N TRP A 37 5.46 -2.56 -3.33
CA TRP A 37 5.28 -3.94 -2.89
C TRP A 37 4.48 -3.99 -1.59
N VAL A 38 3.92 -5.16 -1.31
CA VAL A 38 3.17 -5.44 -0.07
C VAL A 38 3.53 -6.82 0.44
N ARG A 39 3.70 -6.97 1.76
CA ARG A 39 4.20 -8.20 2.38
C ARG A 39 3.56 -8.43 3.75
N ASN A 40 3.16 -9.69 4.02
CA ASN A 40 2.75 -10.10 5.36
C ASN A 40 3.98 -10.21 6.28
N MET A 41 3.83 -9.78 7.52
CA MET A 41 4.85 -9.90 8.54
C MET A 41 4.48 -10.99 9.55
N GLU A 42 5.48 -11.50 10.29
CA GLU A 42 5.26 -12.57 11.26
C GLU A 42 4.38 -12.16 12.43
N ASP A 43 4.37 -10.87 12.76
CA ASP A 43 3.58 -10.35 13.88
C ASP A 43 2.10 -10.13 13.55
N GLY A 44 1.68 -10.50 12.34
CA GLY A 44 0.30 -10.32 11.89
C GLY A 44 0.04 -9.02 11.15
N SER A 45 0.98 -8.10 11.14
CA SER A 45 0.85 -6.86 10.37
C SER A 45 1.18 -7.10 8.89
N VAL A 46 0.86 -6.10 8.07
CA VAL A 46 1.24 -6.09 6.65
C VAL A 46 2.02 -4.81 6.40
N THR A 47 3.20 -4.95 5.80
CA THR A 47 4.01 -3.80 5.43
C THR A 47 4.00 -3.61 3.92
N MET A 48 4.26 -2.39 3.49
CA MET A 48 4.29 -2.05 2.07
C MET A 48 5.17 -0.83 1.84
N GLU A 49 5.65 -0.68 0.61
CA GLU A 49 6.16 0.60 0.11
C GLU A 49 5.38 0.94 -1.13
N VAL A 50 4.99 2.20 -1.24
CA VAL A 50 4.08 2.68 -2.28
C VAL A 50 4.65 3.94 -2.89
N GLN A 51 4.74 3.98 -4.21
CA GLN A 51 5.31 5.12 -4.92
C GLN A 51 4.44 5.55 -6.08
N GLY A 52 4.27 6.84 -6.23
CA GLY A 52 3.56 7.45 -7.33
C GLY A 52 3.18 8.88 -7.02
N ALA A 53 2.22 9.41 -7.76
CA ALA A 53 1.72 10.76 -7.51
C ALA A 53 1.14 10.86 -6.10
N ALA A 54 1.42 11.95 -5.40
CA ALA A 54 1.00 12.14 -4.02
C ALA A 54 -0.51 11.93 -3.84
N ALA A 55 -1.32 12.45 -4.75
CA ALA A 55 -2.77 12.28 -4.68
C ALA A 55 -3.20 10.81 -4.83
N ALA A 56 -2.48 10.04 -5.64
CA ALA A 56 -2.76 8.62 -5.82
C ALA A 56 -2.41 7.82 -4.57
N VAL A 57 -1.29 8.15 -3.91
CA VAL A 57 -0.90 7.51 -2.66
C VAL A 57 -1.96 7.78 -1.59
N GLU A 58 -2.41 9.02 -1.47
CA GLU A 58 -3.46 9.37 -0.52
C GLU A 58 -4.76 8.63 -0.81
N ALA A 59 -5.13 8.50 -2.09
CA ALA A 59 -6.31 7.73 -2.49
C ALA A 59 -6.19 6.26 -2.07
N LEU A 60 -4.98 5.68 -2.18
CA LEU A 60 -4.75 4.31 -1.72
C LEU A 60 -4.97 4.18 -0.21
N TRP A 61 -4.46 5.13 0.59
CA TRP A 61 -4.69 5.11 2.05
C TRP A 61 -6.17 5.15 2.37
N ASN A 62 -6.94 5.98 1.68
CA ASN A 62 -8.38 6.06 1.90
C ASN A 62 -9.08 4.75 1.57
N ARG A 63 -8.70 4.09 0.47
CA ARG A 63 -9.27 2.78 0.11
C ARG A 63 -8.91 1.70 1.12
N ILE A 64 -7.68 1.73 1.65
CA ILE A 64 -7.23 0.78 2.66
C ILE A 64 -8.06 0.95 3.94
N TRP A 65 -8.27 2.19 4.38
CA TRP A 65 -9.08 2.47 5.57
C TRP A 65 -10.53 2.04 5.40
N GLN A 66 -11.09 2.20 4.22
CA GLN A 66 -12.46 1.74 3.93
C GLN A 66 -12.54 0.21 3.94
N GLY A 67 -11.49 -0.45 3.45
CA GLY A 67 -11.46 -1.90 3.36
C GLY A 67 -12.56 -2.46 2.49
N ASN A 68 -12.97 -3.67 2.85
CA ASN A 68 -14.14 -4.33 2.27
C ASN A 68 -14.84 -5.09 3.40
N GLY A 69 -15.78 -5.98 3.10
CA GLY A 69 -16.51 -6.71 4.13
C GLY A 69 -15.64 -7.61 5.02
N PHE A 70 -14.42 -7.93 4.60
CA PHE A 70 -13.52 -8.86 5.30
C PHE A 70 -12.30 -8.17 5.89
N ILE A 71 -11.80 -7.13 5.24
CA ILE A 71 -10.62 -6.38 5.65
C ILE A 71 -11.04 -5.30 6.64
N ARG A 72 -10.31 -5.21 7.75
CA ARG A 72 -10.59 -4.19 8.75
C ARG A 72 -9.27 -3.67 9.33
N VAL A 73 -8.89 -2.47 8.91
CA VAL A 73 -7.65 -1.82 9.36
C VAL A 73 -7.94 -1.06 10.65
N SER A 74 -7.18 -1.36 11.69
CA SER A 74 -7.27 -0.69 12.99
C SER A 74 -6.14 0.34 13.18
N GLY A 75 -5.06 0.23 12.41
CA GLY A 75 -3.94 1.17 12.45
C GLY A 75 -3.19 1.17 11.13
N LEU A 76 -2.72 2.33 10.74
CA LEU A 76 -1.90 2.51 9.54
C LEU A 76 -0.83 3.54 9.84
N GLU A 77 0.41 3.08 10.00
CA GLU A 77 1.55 3.95 10.22
C GLU A 77 2.26 4.17 8.90
N THR A 78 2.62 5.41 8.61
CA THR A 78 3.32 5.74 7.37
C THR A 78 4.59 6.53 7.66
N ALA A 79 5.59 6.35 6.80
CA ALA A 79 6.85 7.09 6.88
C ALA A 79 7.36 7.37 5.47
N ALA A 80 7.81 8.58 5.23
CA ALA A 80 8.35 8.96 3.93
C ALA A 80 9.65 8.21 3.64
N ARG A 81 9.85 7.87 2.36
CA ARG A 81 11.05 7.20 1.86
C ARG A 81 11.52 7.94 0.60
N GLU A 82 12.76 7.69 0.21
CA GLU A 82 13.25 8.19 -1.07
C GLU A 82 12.62 7.40 -2.21
N ALA A 83 12.24 8.11 -3.27
CA ALA A 83 11.73 7.48 -4.47
C ALA A 83 12.83 6.65 -5.13
N THR A 84 12.43 5.51 -5.71
CA THR A 84 13.35 4.63 -6.44
C THR A 84 12.99 4.64 -7.91
N ALA A 85 13.96 4.27 -8.76
CA ALA A 85 13.74 4.21 -10.20
C ALA A 85 13.62 2.74 -10.64
N GLY A 86 12.92 2.52 -11.75
CA GLY A 86 12.91 1.23 -12.44
C GLY A 86 12.00 0.17 -11.88
N GLU A 87 11.18 0.50 -10.90
CA GLU A 87 10.20 -0.47 -10.37
C GLU A 87 9.01 -0.57 -11.33
N PRO A 88 8.75 -1.77 -11.93
CA PRO A 88 7.82 -1.84 -13.06
C PRO A 88 6.34 -1.87 -12.66
N ASP A 89 6.01 -2.35 -11.48
CA ASP A 89 4.63 -2.57 -11.08
C ASP A 89 4.50 -2.61 -9.55
N PHE A 90 3.32 -3.02 -9.08
CA PHE A 90 3.08 -3.25 -7.65
C PHE A 90 3.06 -4.76 -7.41
N ALA A 91 3.99 -5.23 -6.57
CA ALA A 91 4.23 -6.66 -6.36
C ALA A 91 3.74 -7.14 -4.99
N ILE A 92 3.25 -8.37 -4.95
CA ILE A 92 3.02 -9.09 -3.70
C ILE A 92 4.30 -9.84 -3.36
N ARG A 93 4.82 -9.62 -2.15
CA ARG A 93 5.99 -10.34 -1.63
C ARG A 93 5.58 -11.35 -0.55
N TYR A 94 6.37 -12.40 -0.47
CA TYR A 94 6.16 -13.50 0.47
C TYR A 94 7.25 -13.64 1.52
#